data_b47a961303d40f2805f5d4363e8f44f1
#
_entry.id   b47a961303d40f2805f5d4363e8f44f1
#
_cell.length_a   1.000
_cell.length_b   1.000
_cell.length_c   1.000
_cell.angle_alpha   90.00
_cell.angle_beta   90.00
_cell.angle_gamma   90.00
#
_symmetry.space_group_name_H-M   'P 1'
#
loop_
_entity.id
_entity.type
_entity.pdbx_description
1 polymer ?
#
loop_
_entity_poly.entity_id
_entity_poly.type
_entity_poly.pdbx_seq_one_letter_code
_entity_poly.pdbx_strand_id
1 'polypeptide(L)'
;LTGYCGGGKKMIAEYRAPERSPLLNAPRQYALGQTHKHLKEMKAVTGLASEPVFCPVVADFYSGMQVTVPLFAGWLKPGAGMEEVKNAYKALYTGPVVSPGRLRYGRGG
;
A
#
# COMPACT_ATOMS: atom_id res chain seq x y z
N LEU A 1 3.60 2.77 -0.18
CA LEU A 1 4.14 4.11 -0.41
C LEU A 1 3.02 5.13 -0.38
N THR A 2 3.18 6.23 0.35
CA THR A 2 2.19 7.31 0.46
C THR A 2 2.86 8.68 0.42
N GLY A 3 2.13 9.68 -0.04
CA GLY A 3 2.50 11.07 0.13
C GLY A 3 2.38 11.52 1.59
N TYR A 4 3.03 12.61 1.97
CA TYR A 4 3.12 13.06 3.35
C TYR A 4 1.80 13.53 3.96
N CYS A 5 0.75 13.80 3.17
CA CYS A 5 -0.56 14.11 3.72
C CYS A 5 -1.17 12.90 4.50
N GLY A 6 -0.77 11.68 4.17
CA GLY A 6 -1.20 10.48 4.89
C GLY A 6 -0.73 10.41 6.34
N GLY A 7 0.31 11.15 6.71
CA GLY A 7 0.79 11.25 8.09
C GLY A 7 0.08 12.29 8.97
N GLY A 8 -0.94 12.97 8.43
CA GLY A 8 -1.72 13.95 9.15
C GLY A 8 -1.03 15.29 9.37
N LYS A 9 -1.64 16.15 10.18
CA LYS A 9 -1.22 17.56 10.35
C LYS A 9 0.25 17.74 10.72
N LYS A 10 0.76 16.91 11.63
CA LYS A 10 2.15 17.00 12.10
C LYS A 10 3.14 16.75 10.95
N MET A 11 2.91 15.69 10.18
CA MET A 11 3.78 15.35 9.05
C MET A 11 3.67 16.38 7.91
N ILE A 12 2.47 16.90 7.65
CA ILE A 12 2.28 17.98 6.67
C ILE A 12 3.09 19.22 7.07
N ALA A 13 3.04 19.62 8.35
CA ALA A 13 3.82 20.76 8.84
C ALA A 13 5.32 20.52 8.73
N GLU A 14 5.80 19.32 9.07
CA GLU A 14 7.20 18.91 8.96
C GLU A 14 7.71 19.05 7.51
N TYR A 15 6.98 18.50 6.53
CA TYR A 15 7.36 18.55 5.12
C TYR A 15 7.26 19.94 4.48
N ARG A 16 6.43 20.82 5.04
CA ARG A 16 6.23 22.19 4.55
C ARG A 16 7.08 23.24 5.27
N ALA A 17 7.82 22.87 6.31
CA ALA A 17 8.66 23.78 7.04
C ALA A 17 9.77 24.34 6.14
N PRO A 18 10.04 25.67 6.17
CA PRO A 18 11.13 26.26 5.40
C PRO A 18 12.50 25.65 5.69
N GLU A 19 12.76 25.34 6.97
CA GLU A 19 14.00 24.76 7.49
C GLU A 19 13.89 23.23 7.68
N ARG A 20 13.14 22.54 6.81
CA ARG A 20 12.97 21.11 6.91
C ARG A 20 14.29 20.35 6.72
N SER A 21 14.41 19.20 7.40
CA SER A 21 15.56 18.33 7.23
C SER A 21 15.72 17.83 5.79
N PRO A 22 16.92 17.86 5.20
CA PRO A 22 17.20 17.25 3.89
C PRO A 22 16.86 15.77 3.82
N LEU A 23 16.80 15.07 4.93
CA LEU A 23 16.39 13.64 5.00
C LEU A 23 14.97 13.41 4.52
N LEU A 24 14.12 14.44 4.53
CA LEU A 24 12.75 14.36 4.02
C LEU A 24 12.66 14.32 2.49
N ASN A 25 13.74 14.58 1.78
CA ASN A 25 13.78 14.48 0.33
C ASN A 25 13.80 13.04 -0.18
N ALA A 26 14.14 12.08 0.69
CA ALA A 26 14.15 10.67 0.36
C ALA A 26 12.91 9.94 0.94
N PRO A 27 12.42 8.88 0.29
CA PRO A 27 11.41 8.01 0.87
C PRO A 27 11.91 7.40 2.18
N ARG A 28 11.04 7.33 3.20
CA ARG A 28 11.39 6.77 4.50
C ARG A 28 10.31 5.81 5.00
N GLN A 29 10.73 4.72 5.59
CA GLN A 29 9.83 3.80 6.29
C GLN A 29 9.50 4.35 7.67
N TYR A 30 8.32 4.00 8.17
CA TYR A 30 7.88 4.28 9.53
C TYR A 30 7.08 3.10 10.08
N ALA A 31 6.70 3.16 11.36
CA ALA A 31 5.95 2.11 12.05
C ALA A 31 6.60 0.71 11.93
N LEU A 32 7.94 0.64 11.93
CA LEU A 32 8.70 -0.61 11.78
C LEU A 32 8.47 -1.61 12.92
N GLY A 33 8.02 -1.13 14.10
CA GLY A 33 7.69 -1.99 15.24
C GLY A 33 6.43 -2.84 15.07
N GLN A 34 5.78 -2.79 13.92
CA GLN A 34 4.56 -3.55 13.62
C GLN A 34 3.45 -3.34 14.66
N THR A 35 3.31 -2.10 15.16
CA THR A 35 2.29 -1.70 16.15
C THR A 35 1.29 -0.69 15.59
N HIS A 36 1.28 -0.50 14.27
CA HIS A 36 0.40 0.45 13.62
C HIS A 36 -1.08 0.05 13.80
N LYS A 37 -1.94 1.03 14.14
CA LYS A 37 -3.37 0.78 14.38
C LYS A 37 -4.09 0.08 13.24
N HIS A 38 -3.69 0.31 12.00
CA HIS A 38 -4.29 -0.30 10.81
C HIS A 38 -4.04 -1.82 10.70
N LEU A 39 -3.07 -2.38 11.43
CA LEU A 39 -2.84 -3.84 11.42
C LEU A 39 -4.06 -4.61 11.92
N LYS A 40 -4.65 -4.15 13.02
CA LYS A 40 -5.88 -4.75 13.57
C LYS A 40 -7.07 -4.56 12.63
N GLU A 41 -7.18 -3.39 12.00
CA GLU A 41 -8.22 -3.10 11.01
C GLU A 41 -8.07 -4.00 9.78
N MET A 42 -6.86 -4.13 9.24
CA MET A 42 -6.59 -5.04 8.10
C MET A 42 -6.98 -6.48 8.43
N LYS A 43 -6.57 -6.98 9.60
CA LYS A 43 -6.95 -8.33 10.05
C LYS A 43 -8.47 -8.50 10.12
N ALA A 44 -9.17 -7.55 10.74
CA ALA A 44 -10.62 -7.62 10.94
C ALA A 44 -11.39 -7.57 9.61
N VAL A 45 -11.01 -6.67 8.70
CA VAL A 45 -11.70 -6.48 7.42
C VAL A 45 -11.44 -7.64 6.45
N THR A 46 -10.22 -8.17 6.43
CA THR A 46 -9.83 -9.24 5.50
C THR A 46 -10.11 -10.65 6.03
N GLY A 47 -10.39 -10.82 7.31
CA GLY A 47 -10.57 -12.12 7.93
C GLY A 47 -9.30 -12.96 8.07
N LEU A 48 -8.13 -12.33 8.01
CA LEU A 48 -6.85 -13.00 8.19
C LEU A 48 -6.72 -13.61 9.61
N ALA A 49 -6.10 -14.76 9.71
CA ALA A 49 -5.84 -15.41 11.00
C ALA A 49 -4.86 -14.62 11.88
N SER A 50 -3.91 -13.93 11.25
CA SER A 50 -2.92 -13.06 11.91
C SER A 50 -2.85 -11.69 11.23
N GLU A 51 -2.25 -10.72 11.91
CA GLU A 51 -1.96 -9.43 11.31
C GLU A 51 -0.93 -9.59 10.19
N PRO A 52 -1.11 -8.89 9.06
CA PRO A 52 -0.13 -8.91 7.98
C PRO A 52 1.10 -8.09 8.35
N VAL A 53 2.22 -8.36 7.70
CA VAL A 53 3.40 -7.48 7.79
C VAL A 53 3.08 -6.18 7.04
N PHE A 54 3.24 -5.05 7.72
CA PHE A 54 2.94 -3.73 7.19
C PHE A 54 4.17 -2.83 7.21
N CYS A 55 4.65 -2.45 6.02
CA CYS A 55 5.86 -1.63 5.85
C CYS A 55 5.51 -0.32 5.13
N PRO A 56 4.89 0.65 5.84
CA PRO A 56 4.52 1.92 5.22
C PRO A 56 5.77 2.75 4.90
N VAL A 57 5.73 3.40 3.74
CA VAL A 57 6.77 4.31 3.26
C VAL A 57 6.12 5.64 2.93
N VAL A 58 6.65 6.73 3.47
CA VAL A 58 6.27 8.09 3.11
C VAL A 58 7.33 8.72 2.22
N ALA A 59 6.92 9.52 1.25
CA ALA A 59 7.82 10.22 0.35
C ALA A 59 7.41 11.68 0.14
N ASP A 60 8.31 12.48 -0.42
CA ASP A 60 8.18 13.92 -0.59
C ASP A 60 7.27 14.27 -1.79
N PHE A 61 6.01 13.91 -1.66
CA PHE A 61 4.92 14.45 -2.48
C PHE A 61 3.67 14.57 -1.60
N TYR A 62 2.79 15.47 -1.94
CA TYR A 62 1.68 15.81 -1.06
C TYR A 62 0.71 14.64 -0.88
N SER A 63 0.12 14.13 -1.95
CA SER A 63 -0.92 13.12 -1.89
C SER A 63 -0.77 12.05 -2.96
N GLY A 64 -1.27 10.89 -2.68
CA GLY A 64 -1.25 9.70 -3.51
C GLY A 64 -0.81 8.49 -2.70
N MET A 65 -1.23 7.31 -3.14
CA MET A 65 -0.90 6.07 -2.45
C MET A 65 -0.70 4.94 -3.46
N GLN A 66 0.34 4.15 -3.22
CA GLN A 66 0.55 2.86 -3.86
C GLN A 66 0.59 1.78 -2.78
N VAL A 67 -0.26 0.78 -2.91
CA VAL A 67 -0.25 -0.40 -2.05
C VAL A 67 0.27 -1.58 -2.85
N THR A 68 1.28 -2.27 -2.32
CA THR A 68 1.81 -3.50 -2.90
C THR A 68 1.57 -4.64 -1.92
N VAL A 69 0.88 -5.66 -2.38
CA VAL A 69 0.63 -6.88 -1.61
C VAL A 69 1.31 -8.03 -2.33
N PRO A 70 2.48 -8.51 -1.85
CA PRO A 70 3.13 -9.67 -2.44
C PRO A 70 2.32 -10.93 -2.14
N LEU A 71 2.09 -11.74 -3.16
CA LEU A 71 1.43 -13.03 -3.05
C LEU A 71 2.35 -14.12 -3.61
N PHE A 72 2.66 -15.12 -2.81
CA PHE A 72 3.37 -16.30 -3.28
C PHE A 72 2.37 -17.31 -3.87
N ALA A 73 2.72 -17.91 -5.00
CA ALA A 73 1.86 -18.90 -5.66
C ALA A 73 1.44 -20.06 -4.72
N GLY A 74 2.34 -20.48 -3.82
CA GLY A 74 2.05 -21.51 -2.84
C GLY A 74 1.01 -21.14 -1.76
N TRP A 75 0.63 -19.87 -1.66
CA TRP A 75 -0.43 -19.41 -0.75
C TRP A 75 -1.80 -19.41 -1.40
N LEU A 76 -1.85 -19.56 -2.71
CA LEU A 76 -3.10 -19.65 -3.44
C LEU A 76 -3.70 -21.06 -3.32
N LYS A 77 -4.98 -21.16 -3.54
CA LYS A 77 -5.64 -22.47 -3.62
C LYS A 77 -5.00 -23.33 -4.73
N PRO A 78 -4.94 -24.66 -4.58
CA PRO A 78 -4.43 -25.53 -5.63
C PRO A 78 -5.09 -25.25 -6.99
N GLY A 79 -4.29 -25.07 -8.03
CA GLY A 79 -4.77 -24.76 -9.37
C GLY A 79 -5.09 -23.28 -9.61
N ALA A 80 -5.04 -22.42 -8.59
CA ALA A 80 -5.24 -20.99 -8.77
C ALA A 80 -3.95 -20.31 -9.23
N GLY A 81 -4.10 -19.32 -10.11
CA GLY A 81 -3.01 -18.53 -10.64
C GLY A 81 -3.41 -17.07 -10.85
N MET A 82 -2.69 -16.39 -11.71
CA MET A 82 -2.90 -14.96 -11.97
C MET A 82 -4.29 -14.64 -12.53
N GLU A 83 -4.87 -15.53 -13.34
CA GLU A 83 -6.21 -15.29 -13.91
C GLU A 83 -7.30 -15.36 -12.84
N GLU A 84 -7.20 -16.27 -11.87
CA GLU A 84 -8.12 -16.36 -10.74
C GLU A 84 -8.04 -15.10 -9.87
N VAL A 85 -6.84 -14.59 -9.61
CA VAL A 85 -6.65 -13.32 -8.90
C VAL A 85 -7.29 -12.16 -9.66
N LYS A 86 -7.05 -12.04 -10.96
CA LYS A 86 -7.69 -11.01 -11.80
C LYS A 86 -9.21 -11.12 -11.79
N ASN A 87 -9.74 -12.32 -11.89
CA ASN A 87 -11.18 -12.56 -11.90
C ASN A 87 -11.82 -12.21 -10.55
N ALA A 88 -11.15 -12.50 -9.44
CA ALA A 88 -11.58 -12.08 -8.11
C ALA A 88 -11.68 -10.55 -8.00
N TYR A 89 -10.68 -9.81 -8.47
CA TYR A 89 -10.72 -8.35 -8.51
C TYR A 89 -11.85 -7.82 -9.40
N LYS A 90 -12.04 -8.38 -10.60
CA LYS A 90 -13.13 -7.97 -11.51
C LYS A 90 -14.51 -8.22 -10.90
N ALA A 91 -14.68 -9.34 -10.19
CA ALA A 91 -15.94 -9.67 -9.53
C ALA A 91 -16.23 -8.75 -8.33
N LEU A 92 -15.18 -8.34 -7.60
CA LEU A 92 -15.32 -7.52 -6.40
C LEU A 92 -15.53 -6.03 -6.74
N TYR A 93 -14.81 -5.52 -7.73
CA TYR A 93 -14.80 -4.09 -8.08
C TYR A 93 -15.57 -3.84 -9.38
N THR A 94 -16.88 -3.68 -9.26
CA THR A 94 -17.81 -3.43 -10.38
C THR A 94 -18.23 -1.98 -10.51
N GLY A 95 -17.86 -1.14 -9.57
CA GLY A 95 -18.25 0.28 -9.54
C GLY A 95 -17.32 1.20 -10.34
N PRO A 96 -17.72 2.48 -10.52
CA PRO A 96 -16.95 3.43 -11.34
C PRO A 96 -15.69 3.97 -10.65
N VAL A 97 -15.59 3.85 -9.32
CA VAL A 97 -14.49 4.46 -8.54
C VAL A 97 -13.25 3.57 -8.51
N VAL A 98 -13.44 2.25 -8.40
CA VAL A 98 -12.35 1.28 -8.40
C VAL A 98 -12.50 0.37 -9.62
N SER A 99 -11.46 0.29 -10.43
CA SER A 99 -11.44 -0.58 -11.61
C SER A 99 -10.16 -1.39 -11.66
N PRO A 100 -10.20 -2.64 -12.14
CA PRO A 100 -9.00 -3.41 -12.42
C PRO A 100 -8.19 -2.71 -13.52
N GLY A 101 -6.99 -2.23 -13.18
CA GLY A 101 -6.08 -1.63 -14.14
C GLY A 101 -5.51 -2.65 -15.12
N ARG A 102 -5.07 -2.19 -16.29
CA ARG A 102 -4.25 -3.03 -17.17
C ARG A 102 -2.87 -3.22 -16.54
N LEU A 103 -2.48 -4.46 -16.30
CA LEU A 103 -1.10 -4.80 -15.98
C LEU A 103 -0.23 -4.40 -17.18
N ARG A 104 0.45 -3.29 -17.08
CA ARG A 104 1.53 -2.96 -18.00
C ARG A 104 2.79 -3.64 -17.45
N TYR A 105 3.12 -4.79 -18.02
CA TYR A 105 4.48 -5.28 -17.87
C TYR A 105 5.37 -4.25 -18.57
N GLY A 106 6.18 -3.54 -17.83
CA GLY A 106 7.25 -2.76 -18.42
C GLY A 106 8.06 -3.71 -19.28
N ARG A 107 8.12 -3.45 -20.59
CA ARG A 107 9.15 -4.06 -21.42
C ARG A 107 10.45 -3.51 -20.87
N GLY A 108 11.18 -4.34 -20.12
CA GLY A 108 12.55 -4.06 -19.79
C GLY A 108 13.28 -3.84 -21.11
N GLY A 109 13.77 -2.63 -21.32
CA GLY A 109 14.75 -2.35 -22.34
C GLY A 109 16.10 -2.87 -21.91
#